data_03a6bbf9559ff60eb0350342b088c114
#
_entry.id   03a6bbf9559ff60eb0350342b088c114
#
_cell.length_a   1.000
_cell.length_b   1.000
_cell.length_c   1.000
_cell.angle_alpha   90.00
_cell.angle_beta   90.00
_cell.angle_gamma   90.00
#
_symmetry.space_group_name_H-M   'P 1'
#
loop_
_entity.id
_entity.type
_entity.pdbx_description
1 polymer ?
#
loop_
_entity_poly.entity_id
_entity_poly.type
_entity_poly.pdbx_seq_one_letter_code
_entity_poly.pdbx_strand_id
1 'polypeptide(L)'
;MMTALAPAALAPRTSRAAQKATAFALIGDRYHNSDYIRTGLTRTITKDLDVSIDFTDETKALNAETLNGYKMLIVFRDGMIWPDGYPDESTNAGWVSGGKVKLVSEPPVPPSPAKSQYWMKPEQGKAVRKFVEDGGAAFFLHNTTHVGLSDPDFRHVLGGAYTGHPPIRTFKVKVTNSNHPITKGVRDFIVTDEQHYMDYDKDRKNIFLESVNEDGLTYQNYGATAPAGWAYDYGKGRVCYLSPGHLLNVLWNPEYVKLQHNAAKWLLRQSSE
;
A
#
# COMPACT_ATOMS: atom_id res chain seq x y z
N MET A 1 25.44 4.78 69.73
CA MET A 1 26.05 4.75 68.43
C MET A 1 24.92 4.67 67.40
N MET A 2 24.59 5.75 66.74
CA MET A 2 23.60 5.82 65.67
C MET A 2 24.33 5.80 64.31
N THR A 3 24.17 4.74 63.56
CA THR A 3 24.71 4.62 62.19
C THR A 3 23.78 5.31 61.20
N ALA A 4 24.23 6.38 60.58
CA ALA A 4 23.52 7.07 59.52
C ALA A 4 23.66 6.30 58.21
N LEU A 5 22.52 5.91 57.59
CA LEU A 5 22.43 5.36 56.25
C LEU A 5 22.48 6.52 55.22
N ALA A 6 23.50 6.51 54.34
CA ALA A 6 23.60 7.44 53.25
C ALA A 6 22.60 7.08 52.12
N PRO A 7 21.95 8.06 51.46
CA PRO A 7 21.02 7.77 50.39
C PRO A 7 21.78 7.33 49.12
N ALA A 8 21.41 6.22 48.53
CA ALA A 8 21.89 5.76 47.24
C ALA A 8 21.38 6.68 46.12
N ALA A 9 22.33 7.33 45.44
CA ALA A 9 22.01 8.13 44.25
C ALA A 9 21.57 7.25 43.09
N LEU A 10 20.31 7.39 42.66
CA LEU A 10 19.80 6.78 41.46
C LEU A 10 20.46 7.45 40.22
N ALA A 11 21.29 6.70 39.52
CA ALA A 11 21.83 7.14 38.24
C ALA A 11 20.71 7.37 37.22
N PRO A 12 20.76 8.45 36.41
CA PRO A 12 19.73 8.69 35.41
C PRO A 12 19.74 7.54 34.39
N ARG A 13 18.60 6.86 34.23
CA ARG A 13 18.37 5.94 33.11
C ARG A 13 18.40 6.76 31.84
N THR A 14 19.47 6.66 31.05
CA THR A 14 19.49 7.13 29.67
C THR A 14 18.40 6.39 28.93
N SER A 15 17.35 7.09 28.52
CA SER A 15 16.30 6.54 27.66
C SER A 15 16.97 6.18 26.34
N ARG A 16 17.15 4.89 26.08
CA ARG A 16 17.56 4.40 24.77
C ARG A 16 16.47 4.85 23.80
N ALA A 17 16.77 5.72 22.84
CA ALA A 17 15.82 6.09 21.82
C ALA A 17 15.22 4.81 21.24
N ALA A 18 13.89 4.72 21.19
CA ALA A 18 13.21 3.54 20.65
C ALA A 18 13.73 3.31 19.22
N GLN A 19 14.22 2.11 18.95
CA GLN A 19 14.69 1.75 17.62
C GLN A 19 13.50 1.79 16.68
N LYS A 20 13.60 2.54 15.55
CA LYS A 20 12.55 2.58 14.54
C LYS A 20 12.25 1.18 14.01
N ALA A 21 10.99 0.95 13.64
CA ALA A 21 10.59 -0.25 12.92
C ALA A 21 11.36 -0.40 11.60
N THR A 22 11.34 -1.59 11.01
CA THR A 22 11.99 -1.85 9.72
C THR A 22 11.30 -1.10 8.59
N ALA A 23 9.96 -1.04 8.62
CA ALA A 23 9.15 -0.41 7.60
C ALA A 23 8.23 0.67 8.16
N PHE A 24 8.00 1.71 7.37
CA PHE A 24 6.92 2.68 7.54
C PHE A 24 5.82 2.36 6.52
N ALA A 25 4.57 2.26 6.95
CA ALA A 25 3.43 1.93 6.10
C ALA A 25 2.37 3.02 6.13
N LEU A 26 2.14 3.68 4.99
CA LEU A 26 1.02 4.57 4.77
C LEU A 26 -0.12 3.76 4.14
N ILE A 27 -1.21 3.57 4.89
CA ILE A 27 -2.30 2.66 4.52
C ILE A 27 -3.67 3.33 4.66
N GLY A 28 -4.67 2.74 4.03
CA GLY A 28 -6.07 3.09 4.25
C GLY A 28 -6.53 4.36 3.56
N ASP A 29 -7.74 4.30 3.07
CA ASP A 29 -8.45 5.40 2.42
C ASP A 29 -9.96 5.16 2.50
N ARG A 30 -10.76 5.96 1.80
CA ARG A 30 -12.22 5.83 1.77
C ARG A 30 -12.70 4.44 1.38
N TYR A 31 -12.02 3.78 0.44
CA TYR A 31 -12.44 2.52 -0.17
C TYR A 31 -11.75 1.31 0.45
N HIS A 32 -10.63 1.53 1.13
CA HIS A 32 -9.75 0.50 1.67
C HIS A 32 -9.51 0.74 3.16
N ASN A 33 -10.17 -0.05 3.99
CA ASN A 33 -10.12 0.12 5.44
C ASN A 33 -8.72 -0.18 6.01
N SER A 34 -8.18 0.76 6.79
CA SER A 34 -6.86 0.66 7.42
C SER A 34 -6.71 -0.57 8.31
N ASP A 35 -7.78 -0.98 9.01
CA ASP A 35 -7.70 -2.10 9.96
C ASP A 35 -7.54 -3.44 9.26
N TYR A 36 -8.23 -3.66 8.12
CA TYR A 36 -8.03 -4.91 7.41
C TYR A 36 -6.65 -4.95 6.71
N ILE A 37 -6.17 -3.81 6.17
CA ILE A 37 -4.84 -3.73 5.58
C ILE A 37 -3.78 -4.02 6.64
N ARG A 38 -3.88 -3.38 7.81
CA ARG A 38 -3.00 -3.63 8.96
C ARG A 38 -3.03 -5.11 9.36
N THR A 39 -4.22 -5.69 9.47
CA THR A 39 -4.41 -7.11 9.80
C THR A 39 -3.77 -8.01 8.75
N GLY A 40 -3.99 -7.71 7.47
CA GLY A 40 -3.40 -8.44 6.35
C GLY A 40 -1.87 -8.43 6.40
N LEU A 41 -1.26 -7.25 6.41
CA LEU A 41 0.19 -7.08 6.40
C LEU A 41 0.86 -7.56 7.71
N THR A 42 0.21 -7.39 8.85
CA THR A 42 0.71 -7.94 10.13
C THR A 42 0.82 -9.45 10.06
N ARG A 43 -0.17 -10.12 9.50
CA ARG A 43 -0.15 -11.58 9.35
C ARG A 43 0.93 -12.03 8.34
N THR A 44 0.97 -11.40 7.16
CA THR A 44 1.83 -11.88 6.07
C THR A 44 3.26 -11.36 6.14
N ILE A 45 3.50 -10.16 6.65
CA ILE A 45 4.83 -9.55 6.67
C ILE A 45 5.44 -9.58 8.09
N THR A 46 4.71 -9.03 9.09
CA THR A 46 5.30 -8.88 10.42
C THR A 46 5.52 -10.24 11.10
N LYS A 47 4.49 -11.11 11.12
CA LYS A 47 4.59 -12.40 11.84
C LYS A 47 5.47 -13.43 11.13
N ASP A 48 5.38 -13.49 9.81
CA ASP A 48 6.05 -14.54 9.06
C ASP A 48 7.51 -14.21 8.72
N LEU A 49 7.87 -12.91 8.67
CA LEU A 49 9.20 -12.45 8.24
C LEU A 49 9.99 -11.68 9.32
N ASP A 50 9.42 -11.51 10.51
CA ASP A 50 10.02 -10.69 11.59
C ASP A 50 10.34 -9.24 11.12
N VAL A 51 9.49 -8.69 10.26
CA VAL A 51 9.61 -7.32 9.77
C VAL A 51 8.67 -6.44 10.57
N SER A 52 9.19 -5.57 11.42
CA SER A 52 8.40 -4.60 12.18
C SER A 52 7.90 -3.48 11.27
N ILE A 53 6.63 -3.07 11.45
CA ILE A 53 5.98 -2.05 10.64
C ILE A 53 5.30 -1.00 11.53
N ASP A 54 5.63 0.28 11.31
CA ASP A 54 4.89 1.41 11.86
C ASP A 54 3.81 1.82 10.85
N PHE A 55 2.54 1.68 11.25
CA PHE A 55 1.39 1.96 10.39
C PHE A 55 0.79 3.34 10.67
N THR A 56 0.38 4.04 9.62
CA THR A 56 -0.41 5.27 9.70
C THR A 56 -1.36 5.39 8.51
N ASP A 57 -2.47 6.11 8.69
CA ASP A 57 -3.35 6.59 7.62
C ASP A 57 -3.25 8.12 7.43
N GLU A 58 -2.42 8.79 8.23
CA GLU A 58 -2.15 10.22 8.11
C GLU A 58 -1.20 10.52 6.95
N THR A 59 -1.73 11.08 5.87
CA THR A 59 -0.97 11.36 4.64
C THR A 59 0.20 12.33 4.83
N LYS A 60 0.08 13.28 5.78
CA LYS A 60 1.14 14.25 6.08
C LYS A 60 2.37 13.62 6.72
N ALA A 61 2.21 12.41 7.30
CA ALA A 61 3.31 11.67 7.87
C ALA A 61 4.29 11.13 6.80
N LEU A 62 3.90 11.06 5.52
CA LEU A 62 4.81 10.71 4.45
C LEU A 62 5.69 11.91 4.09
N ASN A 63 6.86 12.01 4.67
CA ASN A 63 7.83 13.09 4.46
C ASN A 63 9.27 12.60 4.70
N ALA A 64 10.27 13.41 4.34
CA ALA A 64 11.67 13.04 4.43
C ALA A 64 12.15 12.76 5.88
N GLU A 65 11.66 13.52 6.86
CA GLU A 65 12.01 13.35 8.27
C GLU A 65 11.48 12.00 8.80
N THR A 66 10.22 11.70 8.51
CA THR A 66 9.61 10.42 8.88
C THR A 66 10.34 9.25 8.25
N LEU A 67 10.62 9.30 6.95
CA LEU A 67 11.27 8.20 6.22
C LEU A 67 12.70 7.94 6.68
N ASN A 68 13.37 8.94 7.27
CA ASN A 68 14.72 8.78 7.75
C ASN A 68 14.81 7.67 8.81
N GLY A 69 15.67 6.69 8.57
CA GLY A 69 15.93 5.56 9.47
C GLY A 69 15.08 4.32 9.22
N TYR A 70 14.02 4.37 8.38
CA TYR A 70 13.36 3.17 7.90
C TYR A 70 14.15 2.53 6.74
N LYS A 71 14.00 1.23 6.57
CA LYS A 71 14.59 0.47 5.46
C LYS A 71 13.59 0.30 4.30
N MET A 72 12.30 0.31 4.59
CA MET A 72 11.25 0.09 3.61
C MET A 72 10.08 1.05 3.84
N LEU A 73 9.57 1.61 2.73
CA LEU A 73 8.28 2.29 2.65
C LEU A 73 7.26 1.32 2.07
N ILE A 74 6.12 1.18 2.72
CA ILE A 74 4.94 0.48 2.19
C ILE A 74 3.87 1.54 1.93
N VAL A 75 3.27 1.54 0.74
CA VAL A 75 2.09 2.36 0.45
C VAL A 75 0.96 1.47 -0.04
N PHE A 76 -0.18 1.54 0.66
CA PHE A 76 -1.40 0.83 0.34
C PHE A 76 -2.60 1.74 0.59
N ARG A 77 -2.71 2.74 -0.27
CA ARG A 77 -3.82 3.70 -0.31
C ARG A 77 -3.89 4.39 -1.65
N ASP A 78 -5.06 4.98 -1.95
CA ASP A 78 -5.25 5.78 -3.14
C ASP A 78 -4.70 7.22 -3.02
N GLY A 79 -4.81 7.99 -4.10
CA GLY A 79 -4.33 9.36 -4.18
C GLY A 79 -5.28 10.42 -3.62
N MET A 80 -6.46 10.05 -3.11
CA MET A 80 -7.50 10.99 -2.75
C MET A 80 -7.76 11.09 -1.24
N ILE A 81 -8.18 12.27 -0.81
CA ILE A 81 -8.76 12.57 0.51
C ILE A 81 -10.03 13.40 0.32
N TRP A 82 -10.87 13.39 1.33
CA TRP A 82 -12.10 14.20 1.42
C TRP A 82 -12.05 15.08 2.68
N PRO A 83 -11.41 16.27 2.64
CA PRO A 83 -11.23 17.11 3.84
C PRO A 83 -12.52 17.54 4.49
N ASP A 84 -13.56 17.74 3.68
CA ASP A 84 -14.88 18.24 4.12
C ASP A 84 -15.89 17.08 4.34
N GLY A 85 -15.41 15.85 4.43
CA GLY A 85 -16.24 14.64 4.60
C GLY A 85 -16.64 14.00 3.27
N TYR A 86 -17.36 12.88 3.39
CA TYR A 86 -17.83 12.11 2.24
C TYR A 86 -19.18 12.62 1.74
N PRO A 87 -19.50 12.49 0.43
CA PRO A 87 -20.85 12.72 -0.08
C PRO A 87 -21.89 11.84 0.61
N ASP A 88 -23.15 12.28 0.61
CA ASP A 88 -24.25 11.59 1.31
C ASP A 88 -24.43 10.12 0.88
N GLU A 89 -24.18 9.82 -0.38
CA GLU A 89 -24.22 8.43 -0.86
C GLU A 89 -23.23 7.48 -0.18
N SER A 90 -22.19 8.02 0.47
CA SER A 90 -21.23 7.22 1.24
C SER A 90 -21.71 6.90 2.65
N THR A 91 -22.87 7.42 3.08
CA THR A 91 -23.47 7.05 4.35
C THR A 91 -24.04 5.64 4.28
N ASN A 92 -23.89 4.88 5.38
CA ASN A 92 -24.42 3.52 5.46
C ASN A 92 -25.94 3.45 5.64
N ALA A 93 -26.65 4.59 5.62
CA ALA A 93 -28.09 4.62 5.85
C ALA A 93 -28.86 3.79 4.83
N GLY A 94 -28.49 3.85 3.56
CA GLY A 94 -29.10 3.03 2.52
C GLY A 94 -28.86 1.53 2.71
N TRP A 95 -27.73 1.14 3.24
CA TRP A 95 -27.38 -0.26 3.52
C TRP A 95 -28.18 -0.81 4.70
N VAL A 96 -28.26 -0.05 5.79
CA VAL A 96 -28.96 -0.47 7.01
C VAL A 96 -30.46 -0.55 6.80
N SER A 97 -31.04 0.36 6.02
CA SER A 97 -32.49 0.48 5.82
C SER A 97 -33.03 -0.06 4.50
N GLY A 98 -32.15 -0.50 3.58
CA GLY A 98 -32.52 -0.83 2.20
C GLY A 98 -33.10 0.38 1.45
N GLY A 99 -32.62 1.59 1.77
CA GLY A 99 -33.09 2.84 1.16
C GLY A 99 -34.45 3.34 1.64
N LYS A 100 -35.05 2.71 2.66
CA LYS A 100 -36.40 3.06 3.16
C LYS A 100 -36.40 4.19 4.18
N VAL A 101 -35.27 4.53 4.77
CA VAL A 101 -35.17 5.60 5.75
C VAL A 101 -34.67 6.89 5.09
N LYS A 102 -35.47 7.95 5.16
CA LYS A 102 -35.05 9.29 4.78
C LYS A 102 -34.30 9.90 5.97
N LEU A 103 -33.04 10.29 5.75
CA LEU A 103 -32.30 11.03 6.75
C LEU A 103 -32.87 12.43 6.89
N VAL A 104 -33.20 12.81 8.12
CA VAL A 104 -33.68 14.14 8.47
C VAL A 104 -32.93 14.67 9.68
N SER A 105 -32.71 15.98 9.71
CA SER A 105 -32.13 16.69 10.84
C SER A 105 -32.89 17.99 11.09
N GLU A 106 -33.03 18.35 12.35
CA GLU A 106 -33.63 19.64 12.77
C GLU A 106 -32.67 20.33 13.76
N PRO A 107 -32.08 21.44 13.41
CA PRO A 107 -32.19 22.14 12.11
C PRO A 107 -31.57 21.32 10.95
N PRO A 108 -31.95 21.61 9.69
CA PRO A 108 -31.40 20.91 8.54
C PRO A 108 -29.88 21.01 8.49
N VAL A 109 -29.22 19.88 8.19
CA VAL A 109 -27.78 19.87 7.96
C VAL A 109 -27.47 20.60 6.64
N PRO A 110 -26.56 21.59 6.64
CA PRO A 110 -26.13 22.23 5.41
C PRO A 110 -25.54 21.22 4.44
N PRO A 111 -25.73 21.39 3.12
CA PRO A 111 -25.10 20.53 2.14
C PRO A 111 -23.57 20.54 2.34
N SER A 112 -22.97 19.38 2.46
CA SER A 112 -21.51 19.28 2.50
C SER A 112 -20.95 19.50 1.08
N PRO A 113 -19.97 20.41 0.89
CA PRO A 113 -19.29 20.59 -0.38
C PRO A 113 -18.27 19.47 -0.67
N ALA A 114 -18.48 18.28 -0.11
CA ALA A 114 -17.56 17.15 -0.12
C ALA A 114 -16.94 16.91 -1.50
N LYS A 115 -15.70 17.38 -1.68
CA LYS A 115 -14.90 17.20 -2.89
C LYS A 115 -13.65 16.42 -2.56
N SER A 116 -13.32 15.45 -3.42
CA SER A 116 -12.04 14.78 -3.35
C SER A 116 -10.90 15.73 -3.74
N GLN A 117 -9.76 15.55 -3.12
CA GLN A 117 -8.52 16.26 -3.43
C GLN A 117 -7.37 15.25 -3.45
N TYR A 118 -6.39 15.47 -4.32
CA TYR A 118 -5.14 14.72 -4.23
C TYR A 118 -4.37 15.17 -2.99
N TRP A 119 -3.93 14.20 -2.21
CA TRP A 119 -3.20 14.48 -0.96
C TRP A 119 -1.68 14.63 -1.17
N MET A 120 -1.11 13.94 -2.18
CA MET A 120 0.32 13.97 -2.44
C MET A 120 0.76 15.40 -2.81
N LYS A 121 1.76 15.89 -2.09
CA LYS A 121 2.41 17.18 -2.36
C LYS A 121 3.76 16.94 -3.05
N PRO A 122 4.28 17.90 -3.85
CA PRO A 122 5.55 17.73 -4.55
C PRO A 122 6.73 17.40 -3.63
N GLU A 123 6.76 17.94 -2.42
CA GLU A 123 7.80 17.64 -1.44
C GLU A 123 7.74 16.19 -0.93
N GLN A 124 6.55 15.59 -0.88
CA GLN A 124 6.35 14.19 -0.49
C GLN A 124 6.83 13.24 -1.60
N GLY A 125 6.48 13.52 -2.86
CA GLY A 125 6.98 12.75 -4.01
C GLY A 125 8.51 12.78 -4.10
N LYS A 126 9.11 13.96 -3.95
CA LYS A 126 10.57 14.12 -3.88
C LYS A 126 11.19 13.35 -2.71
N ALA A 127 10.54 13.36 -1.54
CA ALA A 127 11.01 12.61 -0.37
C ALA A 127 11.02 11.10 -0.64
N VAL A 128 9.96 10.55 -1.25
CA VAL A 128 9.90 9.14 -1.65
C VAL A 128 10.98 8.83 -2.68
N ARG A 129 11.12 9.66 -3.70
CA ARG A 129 12.15 9.48 -4.74
C ARG A 129 13.55 9.44 -4.13
N LYS A 130 13.90 10.44 -3.32
CA LYS A 130 15.20 10.49 -2.65
C LYS A 130 15.43 9.30 -1.72
N PHE A 131 14.42 8.90 -0.94
CA PHE A 131 14.49 7.75 -0.05
C PHE A 131 14.91 6.47 -0.82
N VAL A 132 14.29 6.22 -1.98
CA VAL A 132 14.61 5.04 -2.78
C VAL A 132 15.95 5.19 -3.50
N GLU A 133 16.26 6.37 -4.08
CA GLU A 133 17.55 6.65 -4.71
C GLU A 133 18.73 6.44 -3.76
N ASP A 134 18.56 6.75 -2.48
CA ASP A 134 19.58 6.60 -1.44
C ASP A 134 19.72 5.16 -0.90
N GLY A 135 18.85 4.24 -1.30
CA GLY A 135 18.95 2.81 -0.94
C GLY A 135 17.76 2.24 -0.18
N GLY A 136 16.73 3.04 0.10
CA GLY A 136 15.48 2.58 0.68
C GLY A 136 14.71 1.66 -0.29
N ALA A 137 13.88 0.81 0.27
CA ALA A 137 12.98 -0.06 -0.49
C ALA A 137 11.57 0.53 -0.54
N ALA A 138 10.88 0.43 -1.68
CA ALA A 138 9.48 0.81 -1.82
C ALA A 138 8.62 -0.38 -2.21
N PHE A 139 7.65 -0.72 -1.36
CA PHE A 139 6.65 -1.75 -1.61
C PHE A 139 5.29 -1.10 -1.79
N PHE A 140 4.83 -1.05 -3.03
CA PHE A 140 3.58 -0.46 -3.43
C PHE A 140 2.53 -1.54 -3.67
N LEU A 141 1.32 -1.31 -3.17
CA LEU A 141 0.24 -2.29 -3.20
C LEU A 141 -1.02 -1.68 -3.79
N HIS A 142 -1.72 -2.47 -4.59
CA HIS A 142 -3.07 -2.26 -5.10
C HIS A 142 -3.27 -0.85 -5.68
N ASN A 143 -4.07 -0.04 -5.00
CA ASN A 143 -4.52 1.29 -5.43
C ASN A 143 -3.46 2.41 -5.35
N THR A 144 -2.25 2.08 -4.93
CA THR A 144 -1.13 3.05 -4.90
C THR A 144 -0.85 3.67 -6.28
N THR A 145 -1.19 2.98 -7.37
CA THR A 145 -1.07 3.51 -8.73
C THR A 145 -1.92 4.77 -8.96
N HIS A 146 -2.99 4.97 -8.18
CA HIS A 146 -3.77 6.20 -8.22
C HIS A 146 -3.02 7.42 -7.68
N VAL A 147 -2.07 7.24 -6.76
CA VAL A 147 -1.17 8.30 -6.29
C VAL A 147 -0.28 8.81 -7.44
N GLY A 148 0.13 7.93 -8.34
CA GLY A 148 0.91 8.27 -9.53
C GLY A 148 0.25 9.26 -10.51
N LEU A 149 -1.07 9.50 -10.38
CA LEU A 149 -1.79 10.51 -11.16
C LEU A 149 -1.48 11.94 -10.70
N SER A 150 -1.08 12.13 -9.46
CA SER A 150 -0.99 13.44 -8.82
C SER A 150 0.42 14.00 -8.69
N ASP A 151 1.45 13.15 -8.77
CA ASP A 151 2.84 13.58 -8.58
C ASP A 151 3.82 12.85 -9.51
N PRO A 152 4.61 13.60 -10.30
CA PRO A 152 5.52 13.00 -11.28
C PRO A 152 6.73 12.30 -10.65
N ASP A 153 7.25 12.76 -9.51
CA ASP A 153 8.37 12.11 -8.84
C ASP A 153 7.93 10.77 -8.24
N PHE A 154 6.74 10.73 -7.63
CA PHE A 154 6.17 9.48 -7.12
C PHE A 154 5.87 8.50 -8.26
N ARG A 155 5.22 8.96 -9.36
CA ARG A 155 4.96 8.16 -10.56
C ARG A 155 6.26 7.59 -11.14
N HIS A 156 7.30 8.40 -11.18
CA HIS A 156 8.60 7.95 -11.69
C HIS A 156 9.22 6.84 -10.83
N VAL A 157 9.05 6.88 -9.49
CA VAL A 157 9.49 5.80 -8.59
C VAL A 157 8.59 4.58 -8.72
N LEU A 158 7.27 4.75 -8.73
CA LEU A 158 6.30 3.66 -8.81
C LEU A 158 6.35 2.92 -10.16
N GLY A 159 6.58 3.66 -11.25
CA GLY A 159 6.71 3.13 -12.59
C GLY A 159 5.41 3.06 -13.38
N GLY A 160 4.34 3.71 -12.94
CA GLY A 160 3.08 3.75 -13.65
C GLY A 160 2.00 4.55 -12.94
N ALA A 161 0.84 4.66 -13.58
CA ALA A 161 -0.32 5.34 -13.04
C ALA A 161 -1.62 4.61 -13.40
N TYR A 162 -2.58 4.68 -12.50
CA TYR A 162 -3.91 4.09 -12.63
C TYR A 162 -4.69 4.67 -13.80
N THR A 163 -5.42 3.79 -14.51
CA THR A 163 -6.34 4.20 -15.61
C THR A 163 -7.78 3.78 -15.35
N GLY A 164 -8.00 2.85 -14.43
CA GLY A 164 -9.34 2.40 -14.04
C GLY A 164 -9.38 0.90 -13.72
N HIS A 165 -10.57 0.44 -13.37
CA HIS A 165 -10.88 -0.97 -13.20
C HIS A 165 -12.36 -1.23 -13.53
N PRO A 166 -12.73 -2.43 -14.00
CA PRO A 166 -14.13 -2.87 -14.04
C PRO A 166 -14.60 -3.15 -12.60
N PRO A 167 -15.91 -3.35 -12.37
CA PRO A 167 -16.42 -3.84 -11.09
C PRO A 167 -15.68 -5.08 -10.60
N ILE A 168 -15.64 -5.30 -9.28
CA ILE A 168 -15.07 -6.50 -8.66
C ILE A 168 -15.50 -7.75 -9.41
N ARG A 169 -14.53 -8.59 -9.76
CA ARG A 169 -14.73 -9.80 -10.57
C ARG A 169 -13.68 -10.86 -10.30
N THR A 170 -13.95 -12.07 -10.74
CA THR A 170 -12.95 -13.15 -10.73
C THR A 170 -12.03 -13.02 -11.94
N PHE A 171 -10.73 -13.09 -11.72
CA PHE A 171 -9.71 -13.12 -12.76
C PHE A 171 -8.51 -13.96 -12.34
N LYS A 172 -7.71 -14.35 -13.32
CA LYS A 172 -6.46 -15.07 -13.10
C LYS A 172 -5.28 -14.09 -12.95
N VAL A 173 -4.42 -14.34 -11.99
CA VAL A 173 -3.08 -13.72 -11.89
C VAL A 173 -2.06 -14.72 -12.41
N LYS A 174 -1.39 -14.37 -13.49
CA LYS A 174 -0.38 -15.19 -14.17
C LYS A 174 1.03 -14.76 -13.82
N VAL A 175 1.89 -15.74 -13.56
CA VAL A 175 3.34 -15.55 -13.44
C VAL A 175 3.95 -15.52 -14.84
N THR A 176 4.42 -14.34 -15.27
CA THR A 176 5.02 -14.14 -16.60
C THR A 176 6.55 -14.25 -16.63
N ASN A 177 7.19 -14.13 -15.46
CA ASN A 177 8.62 -14.34 -15.29
C ASN A 177 8.89 -15.20 -14.05
N SER A 178 9.00 -16.50 -14.23
CA SER A 178 9.25 -17.48 -13.15
C SER A 178 10.69 -17.46 -12.61
N ASN A 179 11.61 -16.77 -13.30
CA ASN A 179 13.01 -16.65 -12.88
C ASN A 179 13.26 -15.48 -11.94
N HIS A 180 12.28 -14.59 -11.75
CA HIS A 180 12.44 -13.48 -10.84
C HIS A 180 12.39 -13.97 -9.37
N PRO A 181 13.25 -13.52 -8.46
CA PRO A 181 13.24 -13.98 -7.06
C PRO A 181 11.88 -13.85 -6.37
N ILE A 182 11.09 -12.83 -6.72
CA ILE A 182 9.75 -12.59 -6.14
C ILE A 182 8.77 -13.69 -6.54
N THR A 183 8.93 -14.33 -7.70
CA THR A 183 8.03 -15.38 -8.17
C THR A 183 8.50 -16.80 -7.81
N LYS A 184 9.60 -16.96 -7.07
CA LYS A 184 10.12 -18.26 -6.66
C LYS A 184 9.05 -19.08 -5.91
N GLY A 185 8.68 -20.24 -6.43
CA GLY A 185 7.69 -21.14 -5.84
C GLY A 185 6.23 -20.66 -5.92
N VAL A 186 5.95 -19.62 -6.70
CA VAL A 186 4.61 -19.08 -6.95
C VAL A 186 4.05 -19.69 -8.23
N ARG A 187 2.79 -20.09 -8.18
CA ARG A 187 2.03 -20.56 -9.35
C ARG A 187 0.97 -19.52 -9.73
N ASP A 188 0.42 -19.64 -10.93
CA ASP A 188 -0.80 -18.92 -11.32
C ASP A 188 -1.90 -19.16 -10.30
N PHE A 189 -2.69 -18.14 -10.00
CA PHE A 189 -3.79 -18.23 -9.05
C PHE A 189 -4.98 -17.40 -9.48
N ILE A 190 -6.14 -17.69 -8.89
CA ILE A 190 -7.40 -17.00 -9.16
C ILE A 190 -7.77 -16.19 -7.93
N VAL A 191 -8.27 -14.97 -8.17
CA VAL A 191 -8.82 -14.07 -7.15
C VAL A 191 -10.13 -13.48 -7.63
N THR A 192 -11.00 -13.13 -6.68
CA THR A 192 -12.10 -12.19 -6.90
C THR A 192 -11.69 -10.88 -6.28
N ASP A 193 -11.49 -9.85 -7.12
CA ASP A 193 -10.93 -8.56 -6.70
C ASP A 193 -11.21 -7.46 -7.73
N GLU A 194 -10.69 -6.26 -7.52
CA GLU A 194 -10.58 -5.22 -8.54
C GLU A 194 -9.39 -5.50 -9.45
N GLN A 195 -9.65 -5.70 -10.73
CA GLN A 195 -8.58 -5.79 -11.72
C GLN A 195 -8.18 -4.38 -12.17
N HIS A 196 -7.11 -3.86 -11.59
CA HIS A 196 -6.59 -2.55 -11.95
C HIS A 196 -5.90 -2.56 -13.29
N TYR A 197 -6.22 -1.58 -14.12
CA TYR A 197 -5.53 -1.24 -15.36
C TYR A 197 -4.68 0.01 -15.15
N MET A 198 -3.55 0.10 -15.82
CA MET A 198 -2.60 1.17 -15.60
C MET A 198 -1.71 1.41 -16.80
N ASP A 199 -1.28 2.65 -16.97
CA ASP A 199 -0.17 3.00 -17.83
C ASP A 199 1.14 2.67 -17.12
N TYR A 200 1.92 1.78 -17.72
CA TYR A 200 3.23 1.37 -17.19
C TYR A 200 4.34 2.08 -17.96
N ASP A 201 5.20 2.80 -17.23
CA ASP A 201 6.17 3.75 -17.76
C ASP A 201 7.60 3.20 -17.88
N LYS A 202 7.84 1.96 -17.47
CA LYS A 202 9.18 1.36 -17.43
C LYS A 202 9.34 0.24 -18.45
N ASP A 203 10.52 -0.38 -18.47
CA ASP A 203 10.79 -1.53 -19.32
C ASP A 203 9.89 -2.71 -18.96
N ARG A 204 9.14 -3.24 -19.93
CA ARG A 204 8.20 -4.35 -19.72
C ARG A 204 8.85 -5.64 -19.21
N LYS A 205 10.17 -5.79 -19.36
CA LYS A 205 10.90 -6.94 -18.76
C LYS A 205 10.82 -6.98 -17.22
N ASN A 206 10.52 -5.86 -16.58
CA ASN A 206 10.35 -5.77 -15.13
C ASN A 206 9.01 -6.31 -14.64
N ILE A 207 8.05 -6.53 -15.56
CA ILE A 207 6.74 -7.12 -15.25
C ILE A 207 6.93 -8.62 -15.07
N PHE A 208 6.52 -9.14 -13.92
CA PHE A 208 6.58 -10.57 -13.59
C PHE A 208 5.20 -11.19 -13.30
N LEU A 209 4.15 -10.35 -13.23
CA LEU A 209 2.76 -10.78 -13.11
C LEU A 209 1.87 -10.04 -14.08
N GLU A 210 0.87 -10.73 -14.61
CA GLU A 210 -0.26 -10.15 -15.34
C GLU A 210 -1.58 -10.67 -14.77
N SER A 211 -2.58 -9.79 -14.69
CA SER A 211 -3.98 -10.18 -14.46
C SER A 211 -4.67 -10.42 -15.79
N VAL A 212 -5.47 -11.47 -15.88
CA VAL A 212 -6.12 -11.89 -17.14
C VAL A 212 -7.59 -12.20 -16.89
N ASN A 213 -8.48 -11.54 -17.61
CA ASN A 213 -9.88 -11.92 -17.69
C ASN A 213 -10.05 -13.11 -18.65
N GLU A 214 -10.60 -14.20 -18.15
CA GLU A 214 -10.86 -15.41 -18.94
C GLU A 214 -12.35 -15.50 -19.39
N ASP A 215 -13.18 -14.54 -18.98
CA ASP A 215 -14.61 -14.48 -19.29
C ASP A 215 -14.96 -13.59 -20.49
N GLY A 216 -13.96 -13.14 -21.24
CA GLY A 216 -14.13 -12.34 -22.45
C GLY A 216 -14.29 -10.84 -22.19
N LEU A 217 -14.22 -10.36 -20.93
CA LEU A 217 -14.22 -8.91 -20.68
C LEU A 217 -12.98 -8.27 -21.26
N THR A 218 -13.18 -7.18 -21.97
CA THR A 218 -12.11 -6.22 -22.32
C THR A 218 -12.41 -4.90 -21.63
N TYR A 219 -11.37 -4.25 -21.11
CA TYR A 219 -11.53 -2.97 -20.43
C TYR A 219 -10.92 -1.85 -21.28
N GLN A 220 -11.77 -0.94 -21.76
CA GLN A 220 -11.37 0.18 -22.62
C GLN A 220 -10.46 -0.30 -23.77
N ASN A 221 -9.34 0.39 -24.00
CA ASN A 221 -8.33 0.05 -25.00
C ASN A 221 -7.25 -0.92 -24.49
N TYR A 222 -7.33 -1.36 -23.25
CA TYR A 222 -6.31 -2.21 -22.61
C TYR A 222 -6.54 -3.71 -22.85
N GLY A 223 -7.72 -4.10 -23.31
CA GLY A 223 -8.08 -5.51 -23.54
C GLY A 223 -8.38 -6.27 -22.25
N ALA A 224 -8.13 -7.59 -22.27
CA ALA A 224 -8.44 -8.49 -21.15
C ALA A 224 -7.30 -8.61 -20.12
N THR A 225 -6.13 -8.07 -20.41
CA THR A 225 -4.90 -8.28 -19.64
C THR A 225 -4.33 -6.95 -19.16
N ALA A 226 -3.87 -6.91 -17.90
CA ALA A 226 -3.16 -5.77 -17.33
C ALA A 226 -1.92 -6.22 -16.56
N PRO A 227 -0.85 -5.40 -16.47
CA PRO A 227 0.25 -5.63 -15.54
C PRO A 227 -0.27 -5.77 -14.12
N ALA A 228 0.13 -6.83 -13.40
CA ALA A 228 -0.33 -7.10 -12.03
C ALA A 228 0.81 -7.12 -11.00
N GLY A 229 2.05 -7.02 -11.46
CA GLY A 229 3.22 -6.92 -10.59
C GLY A 229 4.49 -6.65 -11.39
N TRP A 230 5.31 -5.75 -10.86
CA TRP A 230 6.63 -5.42 -11.41
C TRP A 230 7.62 -5.09 -10.30
N ALA A 231 8.90 -5.25 -10.61
CA ALA A 231 9.97 -4.87 -9.70
C ALA A 231 11.24 -4.47 -10.46
N TYR A 232 12.01 -3.55 -9.90
CA TYR A 232 13.28 -3.10 -10.46
C TYR A 232 14.16 -2.39 -9.43
N ASP A 233 15.45 -2.34 -9.71
CA ASP A 233 16.38 -1.48 -8.99
C ASP A 233 16.15 -0.01 -9.37
N TYR A 234 16.18 0.89 -8.39
CA TYR A 234 15.98 2.32 -8.58
C TYR A 234 17.02 3.10 -7.76
N GLY A 235 17.97 3.74 -8.44
CA GLY A 235 19.13 4.31 -7.74
C GLY A 235 19.88 3.22 -6.97
N LYS A 236 20.04 3.41 -5.66
CA LYS A 236 20.63 2.39 -4.77
C LYS A 236 19.55 1.48 -4.13
N GLY A 237 18.28 1.83 -4.28
CA GLY A 237 17.16 1.12 -3.70
C GLY A 237 16.46 0.15 -4.64
N ARG A 238 15.28 -0.30 -4.24
CA ARG A 238 14.45 -1.24 -4.97
C ARG A 238 12.99 -0.88 -4.88
N VAL A 239 12.26 -1.16 -5.96
CA VAL A 239 10.82 -0.93 -6.05
C VAL A 239 10.13 -2.24 -6.40
N CYS A 240 9.01 -2.52 -5.74
CA CYS A 240 8.08 -3.59 -6.10
C CYS A 240 6.65 -3.08 -6.01
N TYR A 241 5.83 -3.43 -6.99
CA TYR A 241 4.39 -3.23 -7.00
C TYR A 241 3.66 -4.55 -7.18
N LEU A 242 2.56 -4.73 -6.43
CA LEU A 242 1.62 -5.85 -6.58
C LEU A 242 0.18 -5.32 -6.62
N SER A 243 -0.56 -5.67 -7.68
CA SER A 243 -1.89 -5.14 -7.96
C SER A 243 -3.03 -5.71 -7.10
N PRO A 244 -3.16 -7.02 -6.84
CA PRO A 244 -4.27 -7.52 -6.04
C PRO A 244 -4.29 -6.96 -4.62
N GLY A 245 -5.49 -6.70 -4.04
CA GLY A 245 -5.52 -6.21 -2.66
C GLY A 245 -6.78 -5.52 -2.16
N HIS A 246 -7.81 -5.31 -2.99
CA HIS A 246 -9.04 -4.64 -2.54
C HIS A 246 -9.75 -5.43 -1.43
N LEU A 247 -9.80 -6.75 -1.54
CA LEU A 247 -10.45 -7.60 -0.55
C LEU A 247 -9.44 -8.29 0.38
N LEU A 248 -9.74 -8.35 1.69
CA LEU A 248 -8.86 -8.94 2.69
C LEU A 248 -8.47 -10.40 2.39
N ASN A 249 -9.41 -11.19 1.89
CA ASN A 249 -9.15 -12.60 1.55
C ASN A 249 -8.12 -12.75 0.41
N VAL A 250 -7.99 -11.75 -0.46
CA VAL A 250 -6.98 -11.74 -1.52
C VAL A 250 -5.57 -11.62 -0.92
N LEU A 251 -5.39 -10.77 0.09
CA LEU A 251 -4.11 -10.64 0.80
C LEU A 251 -3.66 -11.96 1.44
N TRP A 252 -4.59 -12.87 1.71
CA TRP A 252 -4.35 -14.19 2.32
C TRP A 252 -4.40 -15.36 1.34
N ASN A 253 -4.58 -15.11 0.03
CA ASN A 253 -4.43 -16.15 -0.97
C ASN A 253 -3.03 -16.77 -0.84
N PRO A 254 -2.89 -18.11 -0.72
CA PRO A 254 -1.60 -18.75 -0.43
C PRO A 254 -0.48 -18.41 -1.43
N GLU A 255 -0.80 -18.27 -2.72
CA GLU A 255 0.19 -17.90 -3.73
C GLU A 255 0.54 -16.40 -3.63
N TYR A 256 -0.44 -15.57 -3.30
CA TYR A 256 -0.20 -14.13 -3.07
C TYR A 256 0.60 -13.87 -1.79
N VAL A 257 0.40 -14.66 -0.74
CA VAL A 257 1.24 -14.60 0.49
C VAL A 257 2.71 -14.88 0.14
N LYS A 258 2.99 -15.91 -0.69
CA LYS A 258 4.36 -16.16 -1.16
C LYS A 258 4.95 -14.98 -1.91
N LEU A 259 4.17 -14.33 -2.79
CA LEU A 259 4.58 -13.12 -3.49
C LEU A 259 4.93 -11.99 -2.53
N GLN A 260 4.09 -11.72 -1.53
CA GLN A 260 4.34 -10.71 -0.52
C GLN A 260 5.62 -11.00 0.27
N HIS A 261 5.83 -12.27 0.70
CA HIS A 261 7.05 -12.70 1.39
C HIS A 261 8.29 -12.51 0.54
N ASN A 262 8.26 -13.01 -0.69
CA ASN A 262 9.39 -12.91 -1.59
C ASN A 262 9.70 -11.46 -1.97
N ALA A 263 8.65 -10.61 -2.17
CA ALA A 263 8.80 -9.19 -2.43
C ALA A 263 9.49 -8.48 -1.26
N ALA A 264 9.02 -8.69 -0.02
CA ALA A 264 9.62 -8.08 1.16
C ALA A 264 11.09 -8.52 1.35
N LYS A 265 11.40 -9.81 1.20
CA LYS A 265 12.78 -10.34 1.25
C LYS A 265 13.67 -9.72 0.18
N TRP A 266 13.20 -9.69 -1.07
CA TRP A 266 13.94 -9.10 -2.18
C TRP A 266 14.20 -7.60 -1.97
N LEU A 267 13.18 -6.85 -1.56
CA LEU A 267 13.26 -5.43 -1.25
C LEU A 267 14.29 -5.14 -0.14
N LEU A 268 14.28 -5.93 0.92
CA LEU A 268 15.19 -5.79 2.06
C LEU A 268 16.56 -6.46 1.83
N ARG A 269 16.82 -7.00 0.63
CA ARG A 269 18.08 -7.70 0.27
C ARG A 269 18.39 -8.88 1.20
N GLN A 270 17.36 -9.53 1.73
CA GLN A 270 17.50 -10.74 2.51
C GLN A 270 17.68 -11.95 1.56
N SER A 271 18.51 -12.90 1.94
CA SER A 271 18.73 -14.12 1.15
C SER A 271 17.43 -14.90 1.01
N SER A 272 17.08 -15.33 -0.21
CA SER A 272 16.07 -16.36 -0.42
C SER A 272 16.72 -17.69 -0.06
N GLU A 273 16.38 -18.24 1.10
CA GLU A 273 16.73 -19.64 1.41
C GLU A 273 16.15 -20.61 0.39
#